data_1ef6eb6a14f11c91cbe7fb45d71cc1d5
#
_entry.id   1ef6eb6a14f11c91cbe7fb45d71cc1d5
#
_cell.length_a   1.000
_cell.length_b   1.000
_cell.length_c   1.000
_cell.angle_alpha   90.00
_cell.angle_beta   90.00
_cell.angle_gamma   90.00
#
_symmetry.space_group_name_H-M   'P 1'
#
loop_
_entity.id
_entity.type
_entity.pdbx_description
1 polymer ?
#
loop_
_entity_poly.entity_id
_entity_poly.type
_entity_poly.pdbx_seq_one_letter_code
_entity_poly.pdbx_strand_id
1 'polypeptide(L)'
;SGKGYSNVFHADGGSASFSVMANTLRSVYGTDVLLATANSFTGSVLQADYNKKMAASMIMPNGLMSRQRTMTGAELKETVRAFVEGWEGGFVPFNRGSLPVVSGIALEVKEENGSYTLTGITRNGQPLRDDDTVTVTCLATEMQMAALPASESGTSAGEDTWVKNTWRDHVSGGGAALAEPENYITLR
;
A
#
# COMPACT_ATOMS: atom_id res chain seq x y z
N SER A 1 -6.48 27.11 7.55
CA SER A 1 -6.69 26.24 6.37
C SER A 1 -5.75 25.06 6.49
N GLY A 2 -6.29 23.84 6.59
CA GLY A 2 -5.51 22.63 6.69
C GLY A 2 -4.70 22.36 5.42
N LYS A 3 -3.54 21.71 5.55
CA LYS A 3 -2.71 21.24 4.44
C LYS A 3 -3.47 20.14 3.69
N GLY A 4 -3.60 20.27 2.38
CA GLY A 4 -4.26 19.30 1.52
C GLY A 4 -3.25 18.57 0.63
N TYR A 5 -3.50 17.30 0.34
CA TYR A 5 -2.66 16.47 -0.51
C TYR A 5 -3.44 16.02 -1.75
N SER A 6 -2.81 16.13 -2.92
CA SER A 6 -3.41 15.71 -4.18
C SER A 6 -3.58 14.19 -4.24
N ASN A 7 -4.72 13.73 -4.77
CA ASN A 7 -4.99 12.32 -5.06
C ASN A 7 -4.62 11.93 -6.51
N VAL A 8 -4.06 12.86 -7.29
CA VAL A 8 -3.56 12.53 -8.63
C VAL A 8 -2.41 11.55 -8.48
N PHE A 9 -2.52 10.43 -9.20
CA PHE A 9 -1.49 9.41 -9.24
C PHE A 9 -0.55 9.67 -10.42
N HIS A 10 0.74 9.71 -10.15
CA HIS A 10 1.80 9.81 -11.14
C HIS A 10 2.61 8.52 -11.14
N ALA A 11 2.99 8.04 -12.32
CA ALA A 11 3.84 6.86 -12.43
C ALA A 11 5.22 7.08 -11.78
N ASP A 12 5.71 8.32 -11.80
CA ASP A 12 6.88 8.75 -11.05
C ASP A 12 6.43 9.51 -9.78
N GLY A 13 6.79 9.02 -8.62
CA GLY A 13 6.45 9.59 -7.32
C GLY A 13 5.19 9.05 -6.65
N GLY A 14 4.21 8.53 -7.39
CA GLY A 14 2.94 8.05 -6.85
C GLY A 14 1.91 9.15 -6.60
N SER A 15 1.07 8.99 -5.58
CA SER A 15 0.07 9.96 -5.13
C SER A 15 0.35 10.44 -3.72
N ALA A 16 0.46 11.74 -3.50
CA ALA A 16 0.70 12.31 -2.19
C ALA A 16 -0.41 11.94 -1.18
N SER A 17 -1.68 12.00 -1.59
CA SER A 17 -2.81 11.62 -0.75
C SER A 17 -2.75 10.14 -0.35
N PHE A 18 -2.49 9.25 -1.31
CA PHE A 18 -2.43 7.81 -1.05
C PHE A 18 -1.20 7.45 -0.22
N SER A 19 -0.08 8.14 -0.42
CA SER A 19 1.10 8.01 0.43
C SER A 19 0.80 8.37 1.90
N VAL A 20 0.12 9.48 2.14
CA VAL A 20 -0.32 9.86 3.50
C VAL A 20 -1.18 8.77 4.13
N MET A 21 -2.16 8.25 3.38
CA MET A 21 -3.05 7.18 3.89
C MET A 21 -2.27 5.90 4.18
N ALA A 22 -1.41 5.48 3.27
CA ALA A 22 -0.59 4.29 3.43
C ALA A 22 0.40 4.41 4.60
N ASN A 23 1.10 5.55 4.72
CA ASN A 23 2.04 5.79 5.82
C ASN A 23 1.32 5.83 7.18
N THR A 24 0.13 6.45 7.22
CA THR A 24 -0.69 6.50 8.44
C THR A 24 -1.16 5.10 8.82
N LEU A 25 -1.74 4.34 7.90
CA LEU A 25 -2.18 2.97 8.14
C LEU A 25 -1.02 2.05 8.53
N ARG A 26 0.14 2.16 7.87
CA ARG A 26 1.34 1.40 8.25
C ARG A 26 1.72 1.66 9.72
N SER A 27 1.66 2.91 10.15
CA SER A 27 1.92 3.28 11.54
C SER A 27 0.87 2.71 12.50
N VAL A 28 -0.40 2.73 12.12
CA VAL A 28 -1.51 2.15 12.93
C VAL A 28 -1.35 0.64 13.09
N TYR A 29 -0.98 -0.06 12.01
CA TYR A 29 -0.73 -1.50 12.05
C TYR A 29 0.61 -1.86 12.71
N GLY A 30 1.52 -0.91 12.85
CA GLY A 30 2.83 -1.13 13.47
C GLY A 30 3.75 -2.04 12.66
N THR A 31 3.62 -2.05 11.32
CA THR A 31 4.43 -2.88 10.44
C THR A 31 5.52 -2.08 9.71
N ASP A 32 6.56 -2.78 9.26
CA ASP A 32 7.68 -2.17 8.53
C ASP A 32 7.26 -1.65 7.15
N VAL A 33 6.36 -2.39 6.48
CA VAL A 33 5.93 -2.16 5.10
C VAL A 33 4.42 -2.27 4.99
N LEU A 34 3.82 -1.43 4.15
CA LEU A 34 2.43 -1.59 3.71
C LEU A 34 2.39 -1.64 2.19
N LEU A 35 1.60 -2.58 1.66
CA LEU A 35 1.34 -2.75 0.23
C LEU A 35 -0.16 -2.64 -0.02
N ALA A 36 -0.54 -1.83 -1.02
CA ALA A 36 -1.91 -1.65 -1.45
C ALA A 36 -1.99 -1.41 -2.95
N THR A 37 -3.15 -1.59 -3.54
CA THR A 37 -3.40 -1.10 -4.89
C THR A 37 -3.81 0.37 -4.85
N ALA A 38 -3.62 1.11 -5.93
CA ALA A 38 -4.11 2.50 -6.04
C ALA A 38 -5.64 2.58 -5.85
N ASN A 39 -6.37 1.53 -6.23
CA ASN A 39 -7.82 1.43 -6.07
C ASN A 39 -8.28 1.23 -4.62
N SER A 40 -7.35 0.97 -3.69
CA SER A 40 -7.66 0.84 -2.26
C SER A 40 -8.00 2.17 -1.61
N PHE A 41 -7.62 3.27 -2.25
CA PHE A 41 -7.77 4.63 -1.72
C PHE A 41 -8.55 5.50 -2.70
N THR A 42 -9.29 6.46 -2.15
CA THR A 42 -10.01 7.45 -2.95
C THR A 42 -10.04 8.80 -2.24
N GLY A 43 -10.19 9.86 -3.03
CA GLY A 43 -10.27 11.22 -2.52
C GLY A 43 -8.92 11.83 -2.14
N SER A 44 -8.96 13.09 -1.82
CA SER A 44 -7.80 13.86 -1.36
C SER A 44 -7.80 13.95 0.16
N VAL A 45 -6.67 13.67 0.77
CA VAL A 45 -6.51 13.81 2.22
C VAL A 45 -6.28 15.28 2.56
N LEU A 46 -7.03 15.75 3.54
CA LEU A 46 -6.87 17.07 4.14
C LEU A 46 -6.45 16.89 5.60
N GLN A 47 -5.58 17.74 6.07
CA GLN A 47 -5.31 17.85 7.51
C GLN A 47 -6.49 18.61 8.17
N ALA A 48 -7.57 17.90 8.43
CA ALA A 48 -8.81 18.43 9.00
C ALA A 48 -9.51 17.35 9.81
N ASP A 49 -10.48 17.76 10.61
CA ASP A 49 -11.33 16.80 11.33
C ASP A 49 -12.25 16.07 10.34
N TYR A 50 -12.16 14.75 10.35
CA TYR A 50 -13.02 13.90 9.54
C TYR A 50 -14.21 13.39 10.36
N ASN A 51 -15.41 13.54 9.82
CA ASN A 51 -16.50 12.73 10.34
C ASN A 51 -16.40 11.29 9.84
N LYS A 52 -17.02 10.35 10.57
CA LYS A 52 -16.94 8.91 10.28
C LYS A 52 -17.36 8.54 8.85
N LYS A 53 -18.33 9.24 8.28
CA LYS A 53 -18.82 8.96 6.92
C LYS A 53 -17.80 9.38 5.86
N MET A 54 -17.19 10.55 6.01
CA MET A 54 -16.14 11.03 5.10
C MET A 54 -14.92 10.10 5.18
N ALA A 55 -14.45 9.79 6.39
CA ALA A 55 -13.33 8.88 6.59
C ALA A 55 -13.59 7.53 5.92
N ALA A 56 -14.76 6.94 6.15
CA ALA A 56 -15.10 5.63 5.58
C ALA A 56 -15.15 5.64 4.04
N SER A 57 -15.50 6.76 3.40
CA SER A 57 -15.56 6.86 1.94
C SER A 57 -14.20 6.90 1.26
N MET A 58 -13.11 7.09 1.99
CA MET A 58 -11.75 7.17 1.45
C MET A 58 -11.11 5.80 1.21
N ILE A 59 -11.70 4.74 1.76
CA ILE A 59 -11.24 3.37 1.60
C ILE A 59 -12.20 2.60 0.69
N MET A 60 -11.68 2.03 -0.37
CA MET A 60 -12.42 1.25 -1.37
C MET A 60 -11.62 -0.03 -1.73
N PRO A 61 -12.29 -1.14 -2.09
CA PRO A 61 -13.72 -1.42 -1.94
C PRO A 61 -14.15 -1.64 -0.47
N ASN A 62 -15.44 -1.80 -0.23
CA ASN A 62 -15.95 -2.05 1.13
C ASN A 62 -15.39 -3.31 1.79
N GLY A 63 -15.02 -4.30 0.99
CA GLY A 63 -14.43 -5.57 1.42
C GLY A 63 -12.90 -5.56 1.51
N LEU A 64 -12.26 -4.38 1.59
CA LEU A 64 -10.82 -4.32 1.74
C LEU A 64 -10.40 -4.77 3.14
N MET A 65 -9.52 -5.77 3.19
CA MET A 65 -8.96 -6.34 4.42
C MET A 65 -7.47 -6.04 4.51
N SER A 66 -6.95 -6.03 5.73
CA SER A 66 -5.52 -6.06 5.99
C SER A 66 -5.09 -7.48 6.35
N ARG A 67 -3.96 -7.92 5.82
CA ARG A 67 -3.28 -9.15 6.22
C ARG A 67 -1.86 -8.82 6.62
N GLN A 68 -1.50 -9.19 7.85
CA GLN A 68 -0.17 -8.92 8.40
C GLN A 68 0.68 -10.20 8.37
N ARG A 69 1.89 -10.08 7.81
CA ARG A 69 2.84 -11.19 7.68
C ARG A 69 4.24 -10.75 8.06
N THR A 70 5.02 -11.67 8.60
CA THR A 70 6.48 -11.54 8.67
C THR A 70 7.06 -12.28 7.49
N MET A 71 7.81 -11.58 6.65
CA MET A 71 8.38 -12.09 5.40
C MET A 71 9.88 -11.90 5.38
N THR A 72 10.57 -12.74 4.60
CA THR A 72 11.92 -12.45 4.14
C THR A 72 11.90 -11.37 3.06
N GLY A 73 13.04 -10.72 2.81
CA GLY A 73 13.15 -9.76 1.71
C GLY A 73 12.92 -10.40 0.35
N ALA A 74 13.29 -11.68 0.17
CA ALA A 74 12.99 -12.43 -1.05
C ALA A 74 11.47 -12.58 -1.26
N GLU A 75 10.73 -12.99 -0.23
CA GLU A 75 9.27 -13.12 -0.28
C GLU A 75 8.58 -11.77 -0.52
N LEU A 76 9.09 -10.69 0.10
CA LEU A 76 8.57 -9.35 -0.14
C LEU A 76 8.80 -8.89 -1.59
N LYS A 77 9.99 -9.15 -2.16
CA LYS A 77 10.29 -8.84 -3.56
C LYS A 77 9.34 -9.56 -4.52
N GLU A 78 9.06 -10.84 -4.28
CA GLU A 78 8.10 -11.61 -5.07
C GLU A 78 6.68 -11.03 -4.97
N THR A 79 6.26 -10.70 -3.74
CA THR A 79 4.96 -10.05 -3.50
C THR A 79 4.85 -8.72 -4.24
N VAL A 80 5.82 -7.84 -4.08
CA VAL A 80 5.83 -6.52 -4.75
C VAL A 80 5.85 -6.67 -6.27
N ARG A 81 6.61 -7.66 -6.78
CA ARG A 81 6.64 -7.94 -8.23
C ARG A 81 5.24 -8.31 -8.73
N ALA A 82 4.49 -9.13 -8.02
CA ALA A 82 3.11 -9.45 -8.39
C ALA A 82 2.20 -8.21 -8.42
N PHE A 83 2.41 -7.26 -7.51
CA PHE A 83 1.69 -5.98 -7.51
C PHE A 83 2.06 -5.08 -8.70
N VAL A 84 3.31 -5.10 -9.16
CA VAL A 84 3.81 -4.23 -10.26
C VAL A 84 3.54 -4.84 -11.63
N GLU A 85 3.91 -6.12 -11.81
CA GLU A 85 3.94 -6.79 -13.11
C GLU A 85 2.66 -7.57 -13.41
N GLY A 86 1.86 -7.82 -12.39
CA GLY A 86 0.72 -8.74 -12.48
C GLY A 86 1.17 -10.18 -12.33
N TRP A 87 0.20 -11.08 -12.36
CA TRP A 87 0.43 -12.51 -12.14
C TRP A 87 -0.12 -13.36 -13.29
N GLU A 88 0.69 -14.28 -13.78
CA GLU A 88 0.26 -15.28 -14.75
C GLU A 88 -0.63 -16.34 -14.10
N GLY A 89 -1.79 -16.59 -14.67
CA GLY A 89 -2.64 -17.74 -14.31
C GLY A 89 -3.93 -17.41 -13.63
N GLY A 90 -4.29 -16.16 -13.51
CA GLY A 90 -5.54 -15.83 -12.88
C GLY A 90 -5.99 -14.42 -13.06
N PHE A 91 -7.03 -14.16 -12.37
CA PHE A 91 -7.59 -12.87 -12.13
C PHE A 91 -6.46 -11.89 -11.78
N VAL A 92 -6.20 -10.94 -12.67
CA VAL A 92 -5.29 -9.84 -12.38
C VAL A 92 -6.02 -8.91 -11.42
N PRO A 93 -5.78 -9.01 -10.11
CA PRO A 93 -6.55 -8.25 -9.12
C PRO A 93 -6.26 -6.77 -9.17
N PHE A 94 -5.28 -6.39 -9.96
CA PHE A 94 -4.75 -5.04 -10.05
C PHE A 94 -4.97 -4.54 -11.47
N ASN A 95 -5.48 -3.33 -11.62
CA ASN A 95 -5.68 -2.75 -12.95
C ASN A 95 -4.35 -2.71 -13.68
N ARG A 96 -4.33 -3.29 -14.88
CA ARG A 96 -3.21 -3.12 -15.81
C ARG A 96 -2.97 -1.63 -16.00
N GLY A 97 -1.77 -1.16 -15.68
CA GLY A 97 -1.38 0.24 -15.80
C GLY A 97 -1.48 1.07 -14.53
N SER A 98 -1.85 0.47 -13.39
CA SER A 98 -1.77 1.15 -12.09
C SER A 98 -0.66 0.53 -11.25
N LEU A 99 0.33 1.33 -10.91
CA LEU A 99 1.37 0.93 -9.95
C LEU A 99 0.79 0.83 -8.53
N PRO A 100 1.37 0.00 -7.64
CA PRO A 100 0.90 -0.13 -6.28
C PRO A 100 1.16 1.15 -5.47
N VAL A 101 0.45 1.27 -4.35
CA VAL A 101 0.78 2.20 -3.28
C VAL A 101 1.58 1.44 -2.22
N VAL A 102 2.75 1.93 -1.88
CA VAL A 102 3.61 1.31 -0.87
C VAL A 102 4.00 2.31 0.19
N SER A 103 4.33 1.82 1.38
CA SER A 103 4.86 2.60 2.49
C SER A 103 5.95 1.80 3.20
N GLY A 104 7.01 2.48 3.64
CA GLY A 104 8.17 1.87 4.30
C GLY A 104 9.21 1.30 3.33
N ILE A 105 8.92 1.30 2.04
CA ILE A 105 9.85 0.97 0.94
C ILE A 105 9.66 1.94 -0.21
N ALA A 106 10.67 2.03 -1.09
CA ALA A 106 10.55 2.72 -2.37
C ALA A 106 10.86 1.75 -3.52
N LEU A 107 10.15 1.93 -4.63
CA LEU A 107 10.23 1.07 -5.80
C LEU A 107 10.98 1.76 -6.93
N GLU A 108 11.84 1.03 -7.61
CA GLU A 108 12.36 1.38 -8.92
C GLU A 108 11.63 0.54 -9.97
N VAL A 109 11.03 1.22 -10.94
CA VAL A 109 10.17 0.60 -11.95
C VAL A 109 10.60 1.06 -13.32
N LYS A 110 10.68 0.15 -14.29
CA LYS A 110 10.88 0.44 -15.69
C LYS A 110 9.57 0.34 -16.44
N GLU A 111 9.30 1.32 -17.31
CA GLU A 111 8.17 1.25 -18.23
C GLU A 111 8.65 0.92 -19.63
N GLU A 112 8.04 -0.09 -20.25
CA GLU A 112 8.24 -0.43 -21.65
C GLU A 112 6.90 -0.79 -22.30
N ASN A 113 6.50 -0.04 -23.31
CA ASN A 113 5.27 -0.27 -24.08
C ASN A 113 3.99 -0.36 -23.21
N GLY A 114 3.89 0.46 -22.17
CA GLY A 114 2.76 0.47 -21.24
C GLY A 114 2.74 -0.69 -20.24
N SER A 115 3.82 -1.42 -20.13
CA SER A 115 4.03 -2.45 -19.11
C SER A 115 5.09 -2.00 -18.13
N TYR A 116 4.91 -2.35 -16.87
CA TYR A 116 5.84 -2.03 -15.79
C TYR A 116 6.61 -3.26 -15.34
N THR A 117 7.91 -3.09 -15.09
CA THR A 117 8.80 -4.12 -14.55
C THR A 117 9.47 -3.59 -13.29
N LEU A 118 9.42 -4.35 -12.21
CA LEU A 118 10.12 -4.02 -10.97
C LEU A 118 11.62 -4.26 -11.14
N THR A 119 12.44 -3.20 -11.01
CA THR A 119 13.89 -3.27 -11.15
C THR A 119 14.63 -3.16 -9.84
N GLY A 120 14.00 -2.59 -8.79
CA GLY A 120 14.63 -2.47 -7.48
C GLY A 120 13.65 -2.13 -6.38
N ILE A 121 14.02 -2.49 -5.16
CA ILE A 121 13.34 -2.07 -3.93
C ILE A 121 14.39 -1.57 -2.97
N THR A 122 14.16 -0.40 -2.39
CA THR A 122 14.97 0.14 -1.30
C THR A 122 14.14 0.27 -0.02
N ARG A 123 14.78 0.03 1.11
CA ARG A 123 14.24 0.28 2.45
C ARG A 123 15.23 1.10 3.23
N ASN A 124 14.80 2.20 3.83
CA ASN A 124 15.68 3.14 4.56
C ASN A 124 16.90 3.59 3.71
N GLY A 125 16.69 3.81 2.40
CA GLY A 125 17.74 4.25 1.47
C GLY A 125 18.75 3.16 1.06
N GLN A 126 18.56 1.92 1.48
CA GLN A 126 19.43 0.79 1.12
C GLN A 126 18.67 -0.25 0.29
N PRO A 127 19.31 -0.95 -0.66
CA PRO A 127 18.69 -2.05 -1.36
C PRO A 127 18.17 -3.11 -0.38
N LEU A 128 16.92 -3.57 -0.58
CA LEU A 128 16.34 -4.65 0.20
C LEU A 128 17.12 -5.96 -0.08
N ARG A 129 17.60 -6.62 0.97
CA ARG A 129 18.33 -7.87 0.85
C ARG A 129 17.37 -9.06 0.96
N ASP A 130 17.69 -10.18 0.35
CA ASP A 130 16.85 -11.38 0.36
C ASP A 130 16.68 -11.98 1.77
N ASP A 131 17.71 -11.82 2.61
CA ASP A 131 17.74 -12.30 4.00
C ASP A 131 17.19 -11.30 5.04
N ASP A 132 16.80 -10.09 4.63
CA ASP A 132 16.13 -9.16 5.53
C ASP A 132 14.82 -9.77 6.04
N THR A 133 14.49 -9.49 7.29
CA THR A 133 13.19 -9.87 7.87
C THR A 133 12.35 -8.60 8.04
N VAL A 134 11.14 -8.62 7.52
CA VAL A 134 10.23 -7.47 7.54
C VAL A 134 8.80 -7.88 7.92
N THR A 135 8.11 -7.02 8.65
CA THR A 135 6.68 -7.14 8.87
C THR A 135 5.94 -6.37 7.80
N VAL A 136 4.96 -7.00 7.18
CA VAL A 136 4.25 -6.46 6.01
C VAL A 136 2.76 -6.48 6.25
N THR A 137 2.09 -5.36 5.99
CA THR A 137 0.63 -5.29 5.87
C THR A 137 0.25 -5.23 4.40
N CYS A 138 -0.46 -6.23 3.90
CA CYS A 138 -1.08 -6.20 2.58
C CYS A 138 -2.54 -5.75 2.71
N LEU A 139 -2.94 -4.79 1.88
CA LEU A 139 -4.34 -4.36 1.76
C LEU A 139 -4.92 -4.91 0.46
N ALA A 140 -5.87 -5.82 0.57
CA ALA A 140 -6.55 -6.43 -0.57
C ALA A 140 -7.93 -6.97 -0.16
N THR A 141 -8.77 -7.28 -1.13
CA THR A 141 -10.00 -8.05 -0.87
C THR A 141 -9.64 -9.51 -0.60
N GLU A 142 -10.56 -10.25 0.02
CA GLU A 142 -10.36 -11.68 0.28
C GLU A 142 -10.01 -12.46 -1.00
N MET A 143 -10.70 -12.18 -2.10
CA MET A 143 -10.42 -12.79 -3.41
C MET A 143 -9.01 -12.43 -3.92
N GLN A 144 -8.59 -11.19 -3.76
CA GLN A 144 -7.25 -10.75 -4.15
C GLN A 144 -6.17 -11.40 -3.25
N MET A 145 -6.44 -11.50 -1.94
CA MET A 145 -5.54 -12.18 -1.00
C MET A 145 -5.33 -13.66 -1.38
N ALA A 146 -6.43 -14.37 -1.72
CA ALA A 146 -6.34 -15.75 -2.15
C ALA A 146 -5.56 -15.94 -3.47
N ALA A 147 -5.55 -14.90 -4.31
CA ALA A 147 -4.85 -14.90 -5.60
C ALA A 147 -3.37 -14.51 -5.50
N LEU A 148 -2.92 -13.86 -4.46
CA LEU A 148 -1.51 -13.46 -4.30
C LEU A 148 -0.65 -14.67 -3.87
N PRO A 149 0.39 -15.07 -4.65
CA PRO A 149 1.26 -16.20 -4.28
C PRO A 149 1.85 -16.03 -2.89
N ALA A 150 2.26 -14.82 -2.59
CA ALA A 150 2.91 -14.48 -1.34
C ALA A 150 1.95 -14.20 -0.18
N SER A 151 0.62 -14.25 -0.37
CA SER A 151 -0.32 -14.13 0.75
C SER A 151 -0.21 -15.28 1.74
N GLU A 152 0.28 -16.42 1.28
CA GLU A 152 0.61 -17.60 2.09
C GLU A 152 2.07 -17.62 2.53
N SER A 153 2.92 -16.72 2.00
CA SER A 153 4.31 -16.60 2.38
C SER A 153 4.46 -15.96 3.76
N GLY A 154 5.52 -16.33 4.45
CA GLY A 154 5.81 -15.81 5.77
C GLY A 154 4.89 -16.38 6.86
N THR A 155 5.01 -15.83 8.05
CA THR A 155 4.21 -16.19 9.22
C THR A 155 3.21 -15.09 9.55
N SER A 156 2.03 -15.45 10.09
CA SER A 156 1.05 -14.47 10.55
C SER A 156 1.69 -13.54 11.59
N ALA A 157 1.52 -12.24 11.42
CA ALA A 157 2.03 -11.20 12.32
C ALA A 157 0.89 -10.43 13.02
N GLY A 158 -0.37 -10.78 12.77
CA GLY A 158 -1.54 -10.15 13.37
C GLY A 158 -2.84 -10.71 12.80
N GLU A 159 -3.95 -10.21 13.32
CA GLU A 159 -5.29 -10.58 12.83
C GLU A 159 -5.67 -9.76 11.59
N ASP A 160 -6.40 -10.39 10.66
CA ASP A 160 -6.99 -9.70 9.52
C ASP A 160 -8.08 -8.74 10.01
N THR A 161 -8.06 -7.50 9.53
CA THR A 161 -9.03 -6.47 9.93
C THR A 161 -9.64 -5.77 8.72
N TRP A 162 -10.83 -5.19 8.91
CA TRP A 162 -11.46 -4.35 7.91
C TRP A 162 -10.78 -2.97 7.86
N VAL A 163 -10.05 -2.69 6.79
CA VAL A 163 -9.25 -1.47 6.63
C VAL A 163 -10.11 -0.20 6.76
N LYS A 164 -11.33 -0.22 6.22
CA LYS A 164 -12.28 0.88 6.34
C LYS A 164 -12.58 1.24 7.80
N ASN A 165 -12.74 0.27 8.67
CA ASN A 165 -12.99 0.49 10.09
C ASN A 165 -11.76 1.05 10.78
N THR A 166 -10.59 0.44 10.53
CA THR A 166 -9.32 0.89 11.09
C THR A 166 -9.04 2.36 10.73
N TRP A 167 -9.16 2.70 9.45
CA TRP A 167 -8.97 4.08 8.98
C TRP A 167 -9.98 5.04 9.60
N ARG A 168 -11.28 4.72 9.52
CA ARG A 168 -12.36 5.55 10.08
C ARG A 168 -12.13 5.83 11.55
N ASP A 169 -11.83 4.79 12.33
CA ASP A 169 -11.71 4.93 13.78
C ASP A 169 -10.45 5.71 14.17
N HIS A 170 -9.37 5.58 13.39
CA HIS A 170 -8.16 6.37 13.58
C HIS A 170 -8.39 7.87 13.31
N VAL A 171 -8.94 8.24 12.15
CA VAL A 171 -9.01 9.65 11.73
C VAL A 171 -10.22 10.41 12.28
N SER A 172 -11.27 9.73 12.74
CA SER A 172 -12.47 10.36 13.31
C SER A 172 -12.41 10.56 14.83
N GLY A 173 -11.33 10.17 15.46
CA GLY A 173 -11.13 10.29 16.90
C GLY A 173 -10.74 11.71 17.40
N GLY A 174 -10.63 12.67 16.47
CA GLY A 174 -10.19 14.05 16.76
C GLY A 174 -8.69 14.14 17.04
N GLY A 175 -7.97 14.89 16.21
CA GLY A 175 -6.52 15.14 16.41
C GLY A 175 -5.59 13.98 16.06
N ALA A 176 -6.05 12.97 15.33
CA ALA A 176 -5.17 11.93 14.81
C ALA A 176 -4.09 12.53 13.91
N ALA A 177 -2.83 12.30 14.23
CA ALA A 177 -1.73 12.73 13.38
C ALA A 177 -1.73 11.91 12.09
N LEU A 178 -1.85 12.60 10.95
CA LEU A 178 -1.61 12.01 9.64
C LEU A 178 -0.11 12.03 9.38
N ALA A 179 0.40 10.95 8.77
CA ALA A 179 1.78 10.89 8.34
C ALA A 179 2.04 11.86 7.17
N GLU A 180 3.29 12.26 6.96
CA GLU A 180 3.68 13.04 5.78
C GLU A 180 3.76 12.14 4.54
N PRO A 181 3.51 12.71 3.33
CA PRO A 181 3.66 11.96 2.09
C PRO A 181 5.13 11.75 1.74
N GLU A 182 5.40 10.63 1.08
CA GLU A 182 6.71 10.28 0.53
C GLU A 182 6.57 9.92 -0.95
N ASN A 183 7.60 10.20 -1.73
CA ASN A 183 7.73 9.63 -3.07
C ASN A 183 8.20 8.19 -2.93
N TYR A 184 7.41 7.24 -3.42
CA TYR A 184 7.66 5.82 -3.24
C TYR A 184 7.87 5.06 -4.54
N ILE A 185 7.82 5.74 -5.69
CA ILE A 185 8.09 5.17 -7.01
C ILE A 185 9.08 6.06 -7.74
N THR A 186 10.12 5.44 -8.30
CA THR A 186 11.03 6.06 -9.27
C THR A 186 10.85 5.34 -10.60
N LEU A 187 10.40 6.07 -11.61
CA LEU A 187 10.23 5.57 -12.97
C LEU A 187 11.54 5.75 -13.76
N ARG A 188 11.99 4.71 -14.46
CA ARG A 188 13.19 4.71 -15.32
C ARG A 188 12.89 4.29 -16.74
#